data_66bd2c0e3ca8b62e24fe628285e623cc
#
_entry.id   66bd2c0e3ca8b62e24fe628285e623cc
#
_cell.length_a   1.000
_cell.length_b   1.000
_cell.length_c   1.000
_cell.angle_alpha   90.00
_cell.angle_beta   90.00
_cell.angle_gamma   90.00
#
_symmetry.space_group_name_H-M   'P 1'
#
loop_
_entity.id
_entity.type
_entity.pdbx_description
1 polymer ?
#
loop_
_entity_poly.entity_id
_entity_poly.type
_entity_poly.pdbx_seq_one_letter_code
_entity_poly.pdbx_strand_id
1 'polypeptide(L)'
;ISKPTIIPVEPNKPVVSKTIESQPKHFIKRTVAIGRFTNETNYGKGFFDKSSEQGIGRQAMDILSARLAASEKFIMLEREDMDLINSELEMNNLGNLNIAADYLILGSISEFGRKTTGEVGVFSRTKKQTAFAKVNIRLVDVATGQVIYSEEGSGEAFSEAGTVLGAGSQAGYDSSLNDKVISVAISSLVNSIIENLTEKPWRSYILSIEDEVIIIAGGKTQGINVGDSFNI
;
A
#
# COMPACT_ATOMS: atom_id res chain seq x y z
N ILE A 1 32.70 -25.48 -8.06
CA ILE A 1 31.24 -25.34 -8.24
C ILE A 1 30.81 -24.17 -7.37
N SER A 2 30.83 -22.96 -7.93
CA SER A 2 30.34 -21.78 -7.20
C SER A 2 28.79 -21.80 -7.25
N LYS A 3 28.16 -21.81 -6.07
CA LYS A 3 26.72 -21.61 -5.94
C LYS A 3 26.36 -20.21 -6.50
N PRO A 4 25.25 -20.09 -7.24
CA PRO A 4 24.80 -18.76 -7.65
C PRO A 4 24.55 -17.93 -6.38
N THR A 5 25.24 -16.81 -6.27
CA THR A 5 25.02 -15.87 -5.19
C THR A 5 23.70 -15.17 -5.48
N ILE A 6 22.63 -15.62 -4.85
CA ILE A 6 21.40 -14.83 -4.74
C ILE A 6 21.76 -13.69 -3.80
N ILE A 7 21.94 -12.49 -4.32
CA ILE A 7 21.99 -11.30 -3.47
C ILE A 7 20.55 -11.14 -2.96
N PRO A 8 20.28 -11.38 -1.66
CA PRO A 8 18.97 -11.07 -1.11
C PRO A 8 18.81 -9.55 -1.26
N VAL A 9 17.89 -9.11 -2.07
CA VAL A 9 17.37 -7.76 -1.94
C VAL A 9 16.62 -7.79 -0.62
N GLU A 10 17.28 -7.29 0.44
CA GLU A 10 16.56 -7.05 1.68
C GLU A 10 15.32 -6.23 1.34
N PRO A 11 14.15 -6.61 1.85
CA PRO A 11 12.98 -5.76 1.72
C PRO A 11 13.37 -4.42 2.34
N ASN A 12 13.53 -3.39 1.50
CA ASN A 12 13.77 -2.05 1.98
C ASN A 12 12.66 -1.74 2.99
N LYS A 13 13.01 -1.75 4.28
CA LYS A 13 12.16 -1.12 5.27
C LYS A 13 11.92 0.29 4.73
N PRO A 14 10.68 0.76 4.68
CA PRO A 14 10.42 2.11 4.23
C PRO A 14 11.33 3.03 5.04
N VAL A 15 12.24 3.72 4.35
CA VAL A 15 13.10 4.72 5.00
C VAL A 15 12.16 5.87 5.30
N VAL A 16 11.74 5.93 6.55
CA VAL A 16 10.92 7.04 7.06
C VAL A 16 11.77 8.30 6.96
N SER A 17 11.24 9.33 6.31
CA SER A 17 11.98 10.59 6.18
C SER A 17 12.28 11.18 7.55
N LYS A 18 13.39 11.90 7.69
CA LYS A 18 13.78 12.58 8.95
C LYS A 18 12.69 13.53 9.46
N THR A 19 11.88 14.07 8.57
CA THR A 19 10.73 14.94 8.90
C THR A 19 9.66 14.16 9.68
N ILE A 20 9.48 12.88 9.38
CA ILE A 20 8.52 12.01 10.08
C ILE A 20 9.08 11.58 11.45
N GLU A 21 10.39 11.37 11.57
CA GLU A 21 11.04 11.05 12.84
C GLU A 21 11.02 12.22 13.83
N SER A 22 10.99 13.45 13.33
CA SER A 22 10.98 14.67 14.14
C SER A 22 9.59 15.14 14.60
N GLN A 23 8.54 14.38 14.35
CA GLN A 23 7.18 14.70 14.77
C GLN A 23 7.06 14.84 16.29
N PRO A 24 6.27 15.80 16.80
CA PRO A 24 6.09 16.01 18.22
C PRO A 24 5.63 14.73 18.92
N LYS A 25 6.05 14.54 20.18
CA LYS A 25 5.74 13.36 21.01
C LYS A 25 4.23 13.06 21.14
N HIS A 26 3.37 14.01 20.80
CA HIS A 26 1.93 13.89 20.81
C HIS A 26 1.37 14.08 19.39
N PHE A 27 0.92 12.99 18.80
CA PHE A 27 0.34 12.93 17.46
C PHE A 27 -1.01 12.24 17.52
N ILE A 28 -2.06 12.93 17.05
CA ILE A 28 -3.40 12.36 16.97
C ILE A 28 -3.53 11.65 15.63
N LYS A 29 -3.74 10.32 15.68
CA LYS A 29 -3.88 9.46 14.51
C LYS A 29 -5.18 9.73 13.78
N ARG A 30 -5.11 9.75 12.47
CA ARG A 30 -6.28 9.81 11.59
C ARG A 30 -6.72 8.43 11.19
N THR A 31 -8.00 8.29 10.88
CA THR A 31 -8.56 7.08 10.30
C THR A 31 -8.42 7.11 8.78
N VAL A 32 -7.81 6.08 8.23
CA VAL A 32 -7.54 5.97 6.79
C VAL A 32 -8.07 4.63 6.29
N ALA A 33 -8.76 4.63 5.18
CA ALA A 33 -9.17 3.42 4.49
C ALA A 33 -8.58 3.39 3.09
N ILE A 34 -8.30 2.18 2.59
CA ILE A 34 -8.04 1.97 1.17
C ILE A 34 -9.35 1.51 0.55
N GLY A 35 -9.79 2.23 -0.44
CA GLY A 35 -10.99 1.89 -1.19
C GLY A 35 -10.63 1.00 -2.39
N ARG A 36 -11.01 1.45 -3.59
CA ARG A 36 -10.74 0.71 -4.82
C ARG A 36 -9.27 0.79 -5.21
N PHE A 37 -8.71 -0.37 -5.60
CA PHE A 37 -7.41 -0.47 -6.26
C PHE A 37 -7.58 -1.30 -7.54
N THR A 38 -7.52 -0.65 -8.71
CA THR A 38 -7.84 -1.26 -10.00
C THR A 38 -6.59 -1.58 -10.82
N ASN A 39 -6.68 -2.59 -11.66
CA ASN A 39 -5.68 -2.86 -12.70
C ASN A 39 -6.18 -2.31 -14.03
N GLU A 40 -5.63 -1.18 -14.47
CA GLU A 40 -5.98 -0.53 -15.75
C GLU A 40 -5.10 -1.05 -16.90
N THR A 41 -4.15 -1.93 -16.64
CA THR A 41 -3.25 -2.46 -17.66
C THR A 41 -3.91 -3.57 -18.47
N ASN A 42 -3.31 -3.90 -19.62
CA ASN A 42 -3.68 -5.08 -20.40
C ASN A 42 -2.99 -6.37 -19.92
N TYR A 43 -2.13 -6.28 -18.91
CA TYR A 43 -1.41 -7.43 -18.38
C TYR A 43 -2.35 -8.28 -17.52
N GLY A 44 -2.37 -9.57 -17.78
CA GLY A 44 -3.28 -10.50 -17.13
C GLY A 44 -4.70 -10.53 -17.72
N LYS A 45 -5.04 -9.67 -18.69
CA LYS A 45 -6.29 -9.73 -19.45
C LYS A 45 -6.25 -10.89 -20.46
N GLY A 46 -6.18 -12.12 -19.95
CA GLY A 46 -6.33 -13.32 -20.74
C GLY A 46 -7.80 -13.55 -21.10
N PHE A 47 -8.07 -14.20 -22.26
CA PHE A 47 -9.41 -14.45 -22.78
C PHE A 47 -10.32 -15.27 -21.84
N PHE A 48 -9.77 -15.86 -20.76
CA PHE A 48 -10.46 -16.84 -19.91
C PHE A 48 -10.35 -16.61 -18.40
N ASP A 49 -9.65 -15.59 -17.90
CA ASP A 49 -9.42 -15.48 -16.46
C ASP A 49 -9.59 -14.04 -15.91
N LYS A 50 -10.82 -13.77 -15.45
CA LYS A 50 -11.12 -12.53 -14.70
C LYS A 50 -10.50 -12.50 -13.30
N SER A 51 -10.04 -13.63 -12.78
CA SER A 51 -9.45 -13.72 -11.43
C SER A 51 -8.05 -13.12 -11.37
N SER A 52 -7.28 -13.23 -12.45
CA SER A 52 -5.95 -12.66 -12.55
C SER A 52 -5.95 -11.11 -12.68
N GLU A 53 -7.03 -10.54 -13.20
CA GLU A 53 -7.19 -9.08 -13.37
C GLU A 53 -7.34 -8.35 -12.03
N GLN A 54 -8.04 -8.98 -11.08
CA GLN A 54 -8.23 -8.45 -9.72
C GLN A 54 -7.01 -8.72 -8.81
N GLY A 55 -6.24 -9.78 -9.08
CA GLY A 55 -5.15 -10.23 -8.22
C GLY A 55 -4.06 -9.18 -8.01
N ILE A 56 -3.61 -8.52 -9.09
CA ILE A 56 -2.54 -7.52 -9.00
C ILE A 56 -2.99 -6.25 -8.26
N GLY A 57 -4.22 -5.82 -8.48
CA GLY A 57 -4.80 -4.67 -7.77
C GLY A 57 -4.94 -4.94 -6.28
N ARG A 58 -5.48 -6.11 -5.91
CA ARG A 58 -5.59 -6.53 -4.51
C ARG A 58 -4.23 -6.63 -3.84
N GLN A 59 -3.26 -7.25 -4.50
CA GLN A 59 -1.90 -7.35 -3.99
C GLN A 59 -1.26 -5.97 -3.73
N ALA A 60 -1.46 -5.00 -4.62
CA ALA A 60 -0.97 -3.64 -4.42
C ALA A 60 -1.64 -2.98 -3.22
N MET A 61 -2.94 -3.21 -3.03
CA MET A 61 -3.69 -2.71 -1.87
C MET A 61 -3.17 -3.33 -0.57
N ASP A 62 -2.95 -4.65 -0.52
CA ASP A 62 -2.42 -5.35 0.66
C ASP A 62 -1.04 -4.84 1.05
N ILE A 63 -0.15 -4.66 0.07
CA ILE A 63 1.20 -4.12 0.30
C ILE A 63 1.12 -2.70 0.86
N LEU A 64 0.26 -1.85 0.29
CA LEU A 64 0.09 -0.47 0.76
C LEU A 64 -0.50 -0.43 2.17
N SER A 65 -1.55 -1.21 2.43
CA SER A 65 -2.20 -1.33 3.74
C SER A 65 -1.21 -1.76 4.81
N ALA A 66 -0.44 -2.83 4.56
CA ALA A 66 0.56 -3.33 5.48
C ALA A 66 1.64 -2.28 5.82
N ARG A 67 2.09 -1.51 4.84
CA ARG A 67 3.11 -0.48 5.06
C ARG A 67 2.60 0.73 5.81
N LEU A 68 1.38 1.18 5.49
CA LEU A 68 0.76 2.29 6.22
C LEU A 68 0.45 1.88 7.67
N ALA A 69 -0.04 0.67 7.89
CA ALA A 69 -0.24 0.13 9.23
C ALA A 69 1.08 0.04 10.02
N ALA A 70 2.15 -0.46 9.39
CA ALA A 70 3.47 -0.57 10.00
C ALA A 70 4.11 0.79 10.33
N SER A 71 3.65 1.88 9.71
CA SER A 71 4.10 3.23 10.06
C SER A 71 3.62 3.71 11.43
N GLU A 72 2.56 3.08 11.96
CA GLU A 72 1.87 3.45 13.21
C GLU A 72 1.33 4.89 13.25
N LYS A 73 1.33 5.61 12.11
CA LYS A 73 0.87 7.00 12.01
C LYS A 73 -0.65 7.12 11.83
N PHE A 74 -1.32 6.03 11.46
CA PHE A 74 -2.74 6.00 11.13
C PHE A 74 -3.46 4.86 11.83
N ILE A 75 -4.78 4.99 11.92
CA ILE A 75 -5.69 3.88 12.18
C ILE A 75 -6.22 3.42 10.84
N MET A 76 -5.73 2.28 10.36
CA MET A 76 -6.19 1.69 9.11
C MET A 76 -7.54 1.02 9.32
N LEU A 77 -8.52 1.36 8.48
CA LEU A 77 -9.84 0.75 8.48
C LEU A 77 -9.97 -0.21 7.31
N GLU A 78 -10.43 -1.43 7.62
CA GLU A 78 -10.75 -2.42 6.62
C GLU A 78 -12.01 -2.02 5.83
N ARG A 79 -12.02 -2.27 4.52
CA ARG A 79 -13.16 -2.01 3.63
C ARG A 79 -13.49 -3.15 2.69
N GLU A 80 -12.51 -3.99 2.34
CA GLU A 80 -12.71 -5.09 1.39
C GLU A 80 -13.45 -6.24 2.05
N ASP A 81 -13.07 -6.61 3.27
CA ASP A 81 -13.58 -7.76 4.00
C ASP A 81 -14.63 -7.39 5.08
N MET A 82 -15.35 -6.27 4.87
CA MET A 82 -16.37 -5.82 5.82
C MET A 82 -17.49 -6.83 6.07
N ASP A 83 -17.84 -7.62 5.07
CA ASP A 83 -18.86 -8.67 5.22
C ASP A 83 -18.42 -9.76 6.20
N LEU A 84 -17.14 -10.14 6.18
CA LEU A 84 -16.57 -11.09 7.14
C LEU A 84 -16.57 -10.49 8.55
N ILE A 85 -16.16 -9.24 8.70
CA ILE A 85 -16.15 -8.53 9.98
C ILE A 85 -17.56 -8.42 10.55
N ASN A 86 -18.54 -8.05 9.73
CA ASN A 86 -19.93 -7.94 10.17
C ASN A 86 -20.51 -9.30 10.59
N SER A 87 -20.16 -10.38 9.89
CA SER A 87 -20.56 -11.73 10.28
C SER A 87 -20.02 -12.12 11.67
N GLU A 88 -18.78 -11.77 11.97
CA GLU A 88 -18.18 -12.00 13.29
C GLU A 88 -18.85 -11.14 14.38
N LEU A 89 -19.21 -9.90 14.06
CA LEU A 89 -19.93 -9.02 14.98
C LEU A 89 -21.32 -9.56 15.29
N GLU A 90 -22.05 -10.07 14.29
CA GLU A 90 -23.36 -10.68 14.46
C GLU A 90 -23.29 -11.92 15.36
N MET A 91 -22.28 -12.80 15.21
CA MET A 91 -22.06 -13.96 16.07
C MET A 91 -21.89 -13.57 17.55
N ASN A 92 -21.34 -12.40 17.81
CA ASN A 92 -21.14 -11.88 19.17
C ASN A 92 -22.27 -10.95 19.65
N ASN A 93 -23.39 -10.85 18.92
CA ASN A 93 -24.50 -9.93 19.18
C ASN A 93 -24.07 -8.46 19.26
N LEU A 94 -23.04 -8.10 18.53
CA LEU A 94 -22.60 -6.73 18.34
C LEU A 94 -23.24 -6.18 17.06
N GLY A 95 -23.62 -4.92 17.08
CA GLY A 95 -24.18 -4.26 15.89
C GLY A 95 -23.13 -4.05 14.79
N ASN A 96 -23.59 -3.73 13.58
CA ASN A 96 -22.71 -3.48 12.44
C ASN A 96 -21.74 -2.34 12.71
N LEU A 97 -20.51 -2.51 12.24
CA LEU A 97 -19.46 -1.51 12.39
C LEU A 97 -19.61 -0.43 11.30
N ASN A 98 -19.95 0.80 11.70
CA ASN A 98 -20.11 1.95 10.83
C ASN A 98 -19.12 3.07 11.23
N ILE A 99 -17.82 2.80 11.06
CA ILE A 99 -16.79 3.80 11.32
C ILE A 99 -16.39 4.45 9.99
N ALA A 100 -16.62 5.76 9.87
CA ALA A 100 -16.15 6.52 8.72
C ALA A 100 -14.62 6.73 8.78
N ALA A 101 -13.95 6.67 7.64
CA ALA A 101 -12.57 7.10 7.51
C ALA A 101 -12.52 8.62 7.34
N ASP A 102 -11.46 9.26 7.85
CA ASP A 102 -11.20 10.67 7.56
C ASP A 102 -10.72 10.84 6.12
N TYR A 103 -9.90 9.89 5.67
CA TYR A 103 -9.31 9.89 4.33
C TYR A 103 -9.46 8.52 3.65
N LEU A 104 -9.73 8.59 2.35
CA LEU A 104 -9.82 7.42 1.48
C LEU A 104 -8.67 7.44 0.47
N ILE A 105 -7.94 6.34 0.38
CA ILE A 105 -6.92 6.12 -0.64
C ILE A 105 -7.56 5.33 -1.79
N LEU A 106 -7.49 5.88 -2.99
CA LEU A 106 -7.90 5.20 -4.22
C LEU A 106 -6.67 5.01 -5.10
N GLY A 107 -6.52 3.82 -5.65
CA GLY A 107 -5.35 3.49 -6.46
C GLY A 107 -5.69 2.78 -7.77
N SER A 108 -4.72 2.82 -8.67
CA SER A 108 -4.74 2.01 -9.88
C SER A 108 -3.32 1.67 -10.34
N ILE A 109 -3.17 0.51 -10.96
CA ILE A 109 -1.96 0.14 -11.68
C ILE A 109 -2.18 0.56 -13.13
N SER A 110 -1.42 1.57 -13.58
CA SER A 110 -1.56 2.15 -14.93
C SER A 110 -0.66 1.49 -15.95
N GLU A 111 0.51 1.03 -15.51
CA GLU A 111 1.44 0.28 -16.35
C GLU A 111 1.95 -0.94 -15.59
N PHE A 112 2.04 -2.05 -16.31
CA PHE A 112 2.68 -3.26 -15.82
C PHE A 112 3.18 -4.06 -17.01
N GLY A 113 4.43 -4.50 -16.96
CA GLY A 113 5.01 -5.29 -18.04
C GLY A 113 6.27 -6.04 -17.65
N ARG A 114 6.66 -6.96 -18.52
CA ARG A 114 7.90 -7.73 -18.40
C ARG A 114 8.65 -7.71 -19.71
N LYS A 115 9.98 -7.63 -19.61
CA LYS A 115 10.91 -7.76 -20.73
C LYS A 115 11.94 -8.83 -20.40
N THR A 116 12.19 -9.69 -21.36
CA THR A 116 13.27 -10.67 -21.25
C THR A 116 14.33 -10.32 -22.28
N THR A 117 15.57 -10.12 -21.82
CA THR A 117 16.75 -9.95 -22.66
C THR A 117 17.70 -11.10 -22.42
N GLY A 118 18.35 -11.56 -23.49
CA GLY A 118 19.34 -12.64 -23.40
C GLY A 118 20.61 -12.25 -24.14
N GLU A 119 21.76 -12.48 -23.52
CA GLU A 119 23.05 -12.37 -24.12
C GLU A 119 23.64 -13.77 -24.30
N VAL A 120 24.14 -14.04 -25.51
CA VAL A 120 24.78 -15.30 -25.86
C VAL A 120 26.25 -15.03 -26.14
N GLY A 121 27.11 -15.43 -25.21
CA GLY A 121 28.55 -15.47 -25.41
C GLY A 121 28.99 -16.83 -25.94
N VAL A 122 30.28 -16.94 -26.32
CA VAL A 122 30.85 -18.18 -26.89
C VAL A 122 30.71 -19.38 -25.94
N PHE A 123 30.79 -19.15 -24.63
CA PHE A 123 30.71 -20.19 -23.58
C PHE A 123 29.72 -19.89 -22.48
N SER A 124 28.92 -18.81 -22.59
CA SER A 124 27.98 -18.37 -21.60
C SER A 124 26.65 -17.91 -22.20
N ARG A 125 25.56 -18.16 -21.50
CA ARG A 125 24.24 -17.60 -21.82
C ARG A 125 23.71 -16.95 -20.57
N THR A 126 23.37 -15.68 -20.65
CA THR A 126 22.70 -14.95 -19.57
C THR A 126 21.33 -14.51 -20.03
N LYS A 127 20.34 -14.77 -19.22
CA LYS A 127 18.96 -14.34 -19.44
C LYS A 127 18.56 -13.43 -18.30
N LYS A 128 18.23 -12.18 -18.63
CA LYS A 128 17.73 -11.18 -17.69
C LYS A 128 16.24 -10.97 -17.93
N GLN A 129 15.45 -11.11 -16.88
CA GLN A 129 14.05 -10.74 -16.87
C GLN A 129 13.91 -9.45 -16.07
N THR A 130 13.29 -8.45 -16.67
CA THR A 130 12.98 -7.18 -16.01
C THR A 130 11.48 -7.00 -15.99
N ALA A 131 10.92 -6.66 -14.83
CA ALA A 131 9.53 -6.23 -14.69
C ALA A 131 9.48 -4.75 -14.32
N PHE A 132 8.48 -4.05 -14.81
CA PHE A 132 8.21 -2.66 -14.50
C PHE A 132 6.73 -2.48 -14.14
N ALA A 133 6.44 -1.53 -13.24
CA ALA A 133 5.10 -1.16 -12.85
C ALA A 133 4.99 0.33 -12.56
N LYS A 134 3.83 0.91 -12.85
CA LYS A 134 3.42 2.23 -12.38
C LYS A 134 2.11 2.15 -11.63
N VAL A 135 2.05 2.84 -10.53
CA VAL A 135 0.92 2.87 -9.62
C VAL A 135 0.52 4.31 -9.39
N ASN A 136 -0.73 4.63 -9.64
CA ASN A 136 -1.31 5.93 -9.35
C ASN A 136 -2.13 5.85 -8.07
N ILE A 137 -2.01 6.86 -7.21
CA ILE A 137 -2.83 7.02 -6.02
C ILE A 137 -3.51 8.39 -5.99
N ARG A 138 -4.64 8.44 -5.30
CA ARG A 138 -5.35 9.67 -4.95
C ARG A 138 -5.79 9.59 -3.51
N LEU A 139 -5.53 10.65 -2.76
CA LEU A 139 -6.07 10.83 -1.40
C LEU A 139 -7.32 11.70 -1.49
N VAL A 140 -8.41 11.20 -0.94
CA VAL A 140 -9.71 11.86 -0.92
C VAL A 140 -10.07 12.18 0.53
N ASP A 141 -10.37 13.43 0.81
CA ASP A 141 -10.98 13.86 2.06
C ASP A 141 -12.44 13.43 2.06
N VAL A 142 -12.83 12.53 2.96
CA VAL A 142 -14.18 11.92 2.95
C VAL A 142 -15.26 12.93 3.28
N ALA A 143 -14.96 13.91 4.14
CA ALA A 143 -15.92 14.93 4.55
C ALA A 143 -16.33 15.87 3.41
N THR A 144 -15.40 16.16 2.49
CA THR A 144 -15.60 17.12 1.40
C THR A 144 -15.72 16.45 0.04
N GLY A 145 -15.29 15.19 -0.09
CA GLY A 145 -15.16 14.49 -1.38
C GLY A 145 -14.02 15.02 -2.26
N GLN A 146 -13.19 15.92 -1.75
CA GLN A 146 -12.11 16.53 -2.53
C GLN A 146 -10.90 15.62 -2.62
N VAL A 147 -10.31 15.53 -3.82
CA VAL A 147 -8.98 14.95 -4.01
C VAL A 147 -7.97 15.97 -3.51
N ILE A 148 -7.30 15.63 -2.39
CA ILE A 148 -6.34 16.52 -1.73
C ILE A 148 -4.89 16.26 -2.12
N TYR A 149 -4.64 15.11 -2.75
CA TYR A 149 -3.32 14.71 -3.23
C TYR A 149 -3.43 13.63 -4.29
N SER A 150 -2.50 13.62 -5.24
CA SER A 150 -2.36 12.57 -6.26
C SER A 150 -0.91 12.43 -6.67
N GLU A 151 -0.44 11.19 -6.78
CA GLU A 151 0.94 10.89 -7.18
C GLU A 151 1.03 9.58 -7.97
N GLU A 152 2.05 9.47 -8.82
CA GLU A 152 2.43 8.26 -9.53
C GLU A 152 3.74 7.72 -8.96
N GLY A 153 3.72 6.47 -8.51
CA GLY A 153 4.90 5.71 -8.14
C GLY A 153 5.32 4.74 -9.24
N SER A 154 6.61 4.57 -9.44
CA SER A 154 7.16 3.63 -10.40
C SER A 154 8.11 2.64 -9.73
N GLY A 155 8.15 1.42 -10.28
CA GLY A 155 9.05 0.37 -9.82
C GLY A 155 9.64 -0.41 -10.98
N GLU A 156 10.87 -0.86 -10.80
CA GLU A 156 11.53 -1.80 -11.67
C GLU A 156 12.20 -2.88 -10.82
N ALA A 157 12.10 -4.13 -11.26
CA ALA A 157 12.76 -5.25 -10.62
C ALA A 157 13.31 -6.19 -11.69
N PHE A 158 14.42 -6.85 -11.41
CA PHE A 158 15.04 -7.77 -12.36
C PHE A 158 15.45 -9.07 -11.67
N SER A 159 15.55 -10.12 -12.48
CA SER A 159 16.08 -11.43 -12.11
C SER A 159 17.02 -11.88 -13.23
N GLU A 160 18.17 -12.36 -12.85
CA GLU A 160 19.21 -12.85 -13.79
C GLU A 160 19.46 -14.33 -13.55
N ALA A 161 19.53 -15.08 -14.62
CA ALA A 161 19.98 -16.46 -14.60
C ALA A 161 20.97 -16.71 -15.74
N GLY A 162 22.06 -17.38 -15.44
CA GLY A 162 23.12 -17.67 -16.38
C GLY A 162 23.53 -19.13 -16.38
N THR A 163 23.95 -19.62 -17.55
CA THR A 163 24.63 -20.91 -17.70
C THR A 163 26.02 -20.68 -18.25
N VAL A 164 27.02 -21.36 -17.69
CA VAL A 164 28.38 -21.38 -18.17
C VAL A 164 28.75 -22.83 -18.53
N LEU A 165 29.23 -23.05 -19.74
CA LEU A 165 29.59 -24.40 -20.26
C LEU A 165 28.46 -25.44 -20.12
N GLY A 166 27.20 -25.01 -20.28
CA GLY A 166 26.06 -25.91 -20.18
C GLY A 166 25.64 -26.31 -18.76
N ALA A 167 26.36 -25.85 -17.74
CA ALA A 167 26.00 -26.04 -16.34
C ALA A 167 25.50 -24.71 -15.74
N GLY A 168 24.36 -24.73 -15.06
CA GLY A 168 23.72 -23.58 -14.43
C GLY A 168 22.20 -23.74 -14.33
N SER A 169 21.52 -22.79 -13.69
CA SER A 169 20.07 -22.83 -13.61
C SER A 169 19.46 -22.33 -14.92
N GLN A 170 18.51 -23.11 -15.46
CA GLN A 170 17.65 -22.59 -16.52
C GLN A 170 16.74 -21.51 -15.92
N ALA A 171 16.75 -20.31 -16.52
CA ALA A 171 15.83 -19.26 -16.14
C ALA A 171 14.41 -19.66 -16.53
N GLY A 172 13.69 -20.23 -15.59
CA GLY A 172 12.25 -20.34 -15.65
C GLY A 172 11.57 -18.97 -15.52
N TYR A 173 10.27 -18.95 -15.65
CA TYR A 173 9.45 -17.79 -15.34
C TYR A 173 9.54 -17.50 -13.83
N ASP A 174 10.11 -16.35 -13.46
CA ASP A 174 10.18 -15.92 -12.05
C ASP A 174 8.89 -15.16 -11.69
N SER A 175 7.93 -15.84 -11.10
CA SER A 175 6.66 -15.25 -10.66
C SER A 175 6.85 -14.20 -9.56
N SER A 176 7.89 -14.34 -8.73
CA SER A 176 8.16 -13.41 -7.63
C SER A 176 8.55 -12.01 -8.11
N LEU A 177 8.88 -11.87 -9.38
CA LEU A 177 9.28 -10.59 -9.96
C LEU A 177 8.11 -9.61 -10.04
N ASN A 178 6.87 -10.11 -10.20
CA ASN A 178 5.66 -9.29 -10.17
C ASN A 178 5.46 -8.66 -8.80
N ASP A 179 5.60 -9.44 -7.76
CA ASP A 179 5.43 -9.02 -6.37
C ASP A 179 6.48 -7.96 -6.00
N LYS A 180 7.72 -8.19 -6.43
CA LYS A 180 8.83 -7.26 -6.19
C LYS A 180 8.61 -5.91 -6.86
N VAL A 181 8.19 -5.88 -8.12
CA VAL A 181 8.02 -4.63 -8.85
C VAL A 181 6.87 -3.79 -8.33
N ILE A 182 5.75 -4.43 -7.95
CA ILE A 182 4.61 -3.74 -7.31
C ILE A 182 5.05 -3.20 -5.95
N SER A 183 5.76 -4.01 -5.17
CA SER A 183 6.31 -3.62 -3.87
C SER A 183 7.24 -2.40 -3.99
N VAL A 184 8.08 -2.32 -5.02
CA VAL A 184 8.96 -1.16 -5.27
C VAL A 184 8.14 0.07 -5.64
N ALA A 185 7.17 -0.05 -6.56
CA ALA A 185 6.30 1.05 -6.97
C ALA A 185 5.51 1.63 -5.77
N ILE A 186 4.94 0.76 -4.94
CA ILE A 186 4.24 1.18 -3.71
C ILE A 186 5.20 1.85 -2.72
N SER A 187 6.44 1.33 -2.58
CA SER A 187 7.43 1.92 -1.64
C SER A 187 7.74 3.37 -1.97
N SER A 188 7.78 3.71 -3.26
CA SER A 188 8.08 5.08 -3.69
C SER A 188 7.00 6.07 -3.28
N LEU A 189 5.76 5.60 -3.03
CA LEU A 189 4.61 6.42 -2.68
C LEU A 189 4.38 6.56 -1.15
N VAL A 190 4.82 5.57 -0.37
CA VAL A 190 4.44 5.48 1.06
C VAL A 190 4.86 6.71 1.85
N ASN A 191 6.07 7.21 1.65
CA ASN A 191 6.57 8.38 2.38
C ASN A 191 5.75 9.64 2.06
N SER A 192 5.48 9.88 0.77
CA SER A 192 4.68 11.02 0.33
C SER A 192 3.24 10.95 0.86
N ILE A 193 2.64 9.76 0.90
CA ILE A 193 1.31 9.55 1.50
C ILE A 193 1.34 9.92 2.98
N ILE A 194 2.34 9.41 3.72
CA ILE A 194 2.47 9.67 5.16
C ILE A 194 2.64 11.18 5.40
N GLU A 195 3.56 11.83 4.69
CA GLU A 195 3.81 13.27 4.82
C GLU A 195 2.55 14.09 4.53
N ASN A 196 1.90 13.87 3.39
CA ASN A 196 0.69 14.60 3.01
C ASN A 196 -0.46 14.41 4.00
N LEU A 197 -0.64 13.22 4.55
CA LEU A 197 -1.69 12.96 5.53
C LEU A 197 -1.34 13.52 6.92
N THR A 198 -0.07 13.51 7.33
CA THR A 198 0.33 14.01 8.65
C THR A 198 0.40 15.53 8.74
N GLU A 199 0.64 16.23 7.63
CA GLU A 199 0.65 17.69 7.56
C GLU A 199 -0.73 18.33 7.69
N LYS A 200 -1.82 17.59 7.40
CA LYS A 200 -3.18 18.13 7.54
C LYS A 200 -3.56 18.28 9.01
N PRO A 201 -4.29 19.33 9.40
CA PRO A 201 -4.81 19.45 10.76
C PRO A 201 -5.74 18.27 11.07
N TRP A 202 -5.67 17.75 12.31
CA TRP A 202 -6.64 16.76 12.76
C TRP A 202 -8.02 17.40 12.88
N ARG A 203 -9.04 16.66 12.47
CA ARG A 203 -10.45 17.08 12.52
C ARG A 203 -11.29 15.96 13.05
N SER A 204 -12.38 16.33 13.71
CA SER A 204 -13.41 15.40 14.16
C SER A 204 -14.79 16.03 14.05
N TYR A 205 -15.79 15.28 14.46
CA TYR A 205 -17.19 15.69 14.43
C TYR A 205 -17.73 15.76 15.84
N ILE A 206 -18.60 16.74 16.10
CA ILE A 206 -19.41 16.79 17.31
C ILE A 206 -20.54 15.78 17.13
N LEU A 207 -20.59 14.77 18.00
CA LEU A 207 -21.61 13.73 17.99
C LEU A 207 -22.85 14.15 18.78
N SER A 208 -22.66 14.78 19.93
CA SER A 208 -23.75 15.35 20.75
C SER A 208 -23.24 16.49 21.62
N ILE A 209 -24.15 17.31 22.06
CA ILE A 209 -23.92 18.33 23.07
C ILE A 209 -24.95 18.08 24.16
N GLU A 210 -24.51 17.72 25.38
CA GLU A 210 -25.32 17.40 26.52
C GLU A 210 -24.94 18.33 27.69
N ASP A 211 -25.83 19.25 28.03
CA ASP A 211 -25.57 20.32 28.98
C ASP A 211 -24.34 21.16 28.57
N GLU A 212 -23.24 21.07 29.30
CA GLU A 212 -21.97 21.77 28.99
C GLU A 212 -20.93 20.80 28.44
N VAL A 213 -21.27 19.55 28.11
CA VAL A 213 -20.37 18.53 27.63
C VAL A 213 -20.52 18.36 26.13
N ILE A 214 -19.42 18.48 25.41
CA ILE A 214 -19.34 18.22 23.97
C ILE A 214 -18.71 16.85 23.75
N ILE A 215 -19.46 15.95 23.11
CA ILE A 215 -18.99 14.61 22.74
C ILE A 215 -18.50 14.67 21.30
N ILE A 216 -17.25 14.27 21.09
CA ILE A 216 -16.60 14.26 19.77
C ILE A 216 -16.33 12.83 19.28
N ALA A 217 -16.26 12.66 17.98
CA ALA A 217 -15.85 11.40 17.34
C ALA A 217 -14.32 11.25 17.45
N GLY A 218 -13.85 10.62 18.51
CA GLY A 218 -12.43 10.41 18.74
C GLY A 218 -12.14 10.03 20.17
N GLY A 219 -10.93 9.55 20.42
CA GLY A 219 -10.60 9.13 21.77
C GLY A 219 -9.14 8.69 21.94
N LYS A 220 -8.91 7.98 23.03
CA LYS A 220 -7.57 7.54 23.47
C LYS A 220 -6.85 6.69 22.43
N THR A 221 -7.58 5.88 21.65
CA THR A 221 -6.99 5.05 20.56
C THR A 221 -6.39 5.87 19.44
N GLN A 222 -6.91 7.07 19.20
CA GLN A 222 -6.35 8.03 18.26
C GLN A 222 -5.19 8.84 18.86
N GLY A 223 -4.98 8.79 20.17
CA GLY A 223 -3.95 9.54 20.87
C GLY A 223 -4.48 10.81 21.54
N ILE A 224 -5.80 11.01 21.66
CA ILE A 224 -6.38 12.12 22.41
C ILE A 224 -6.20 11.87 23.91
N ASN A 225 -5.67 12.86 24.58
CA ASN A 225 -5.41 12.79 26.02
C ASN A 225 -6.17 13.88 26.78
N VAL A 226 -6.34 13.64 28.07
CA VAL A 226 -6.88 14.66 28.98
C VAL A 226 -5.93 15.86 29.01
N GLY A 227 -6.47 17.04 28.76
CA GLY A 227 -5.73 18.30 28.67
C GLY A 227 -5.47 18.78 27.24
N ASP A 228 -5.81 17.99 26.22
CA ASP A 228 -5.76 18.45 24.82
C ASP A 228 -6.83 19.54 24.60
N SER A 229 -6.49 20.53 23.78
CA SER A 229 -7.39 21.62 23.42
C SER A 229 -7.73 21.57 21.94
N PHE A 230 -8.99 21.74 21.61
CA PHE A 230 -9.51 21.72 20.25
C PHE A 230 -10.22 23.05 19.92
N ASN A 231 -10.08 23.50 18.68
CA ASN A 231 -10.84 24.64 18.17
C ASN A 231 -12.13 24.11 17.51
N ILE A 232 -13.23 24.77 17.76
CA ILE A 232 -14.56 24.47 17.20
C ILE A 232 -14.90 25.53 16.16
#